data_78c98e4330da95098d0a95bad99f39e0
#
_entry.id   78c98e4330da95098d0a95bad99f39e0
#
_cell.length_a   1.000
_cell.length_b   1.000
_cell.length_c   1.000
_cell.angle_alpha   90.00
_cell.angle_beta   90.00
_cell.angle_gamma   90.00
#
_symmetry.space_group_name_H-M   'P 1'
#
loop_
_entity.id
_entity.type
_entity.pdbx_description
1 polymer ?
#
loop_
_entity_poly.entity_id
_entity_poly.type
_entity_poly.pdbx_seq_one_letter_code
_entity_poly.pdbx_strand_id
1 'polypeptide(L)'
;MIQYKDLTAGPNFFLMAGPCAIEDEDTPLFIAERIVEMTSRLGIPYIFKGSYRKANRSRIDSFTGIGDEKALRILRRVRETFDIPVVTDIHETQEAALAAEYVDVLQIPAFLCRQTDLIAAAARTGKIVNIKKGQFLSASGMEHAARKVTECGNDQVILTERGNSFGYSDLVVDFTNIPAMRSTGFPAVMDVTHSLQRPNQASGVTGGKPALIETIAKAAIAVGADGLFFETHPDPASAKSDGANMLPLDLFEGLLERLVRLRAAL
;
A
#
# COMPACT_ATOMS: atom_id res chain seq x y z
N MET A 1 -18.68 -7.93 -3.57
CA MET A 1 -17.23 -7.70 -3.82
C MET A 1 -17.05 -6.19 -3.83
N ILE A 2 -16.11 -5.67 -3.04
CA ILE A 2 -15.81 -4.22 -2.98
C ILE A 2 -15.31 -3.72 -4.33
N GLN A 3 -15.67 -2.50 -4.69
CA GLN A 3 -15.14 -1.79 -5.86
C GLN A 3 -14.35 -0.55 -5.41
N TYR A 4 -13.40 -0.10 -6.22
CA TYR A 4 -12.64 1.11 -5.86
C TYR A 4 -13.55 2.35 -5.75
N LYS A 5 -14.67 2.37 -6.47
CA LYS A 5 -15.65 3.47 -6.38
C LYS A 5 -16.27 3.60 -5.00
N ASP A 6 -16.42 2.48 -4.28
CA ASP A 6 -16.93 2.50 -2.91
C ASP A 6 -15.95 3.23 -1.96
N LEU A 7 -14.64 3.13 -2.26
CA LEU A 7 -13.59 3.79 -1.48
C LEU A 7 -13.54 5.30 -1.71
N THR A 8 -13.95 5.75 -2.88
CA THR A 8 -13.89 7.17 -3.31
C THR A 8 -15.23 7.87 -3.30
N ALA A 9 -16.29 7.21 -2.83
CA ALA A 9 -17.65 7.76 -2.83
C ALA A 9 -17.86 8.90 -1.82
N GLY A 10 -17.04 8.93 -0.76
CA GLY A 10 -17.14 9.94 0.30
C GLY A 10 -16.27 11.18 0.06
N PRO A 11 -16.40 12.19 0.93
CA PRO A 11 -15.60 13.43 0.82
C PRO A 11 -14.16 13.22 1.30
N ASN A 12 -13.89 12.13 2.03
CA ASN A 12 -12.60 11.87 2.63
C ASN A 12 -11.70 11.04 1.70
N PHE A 13 -10.41 10.98 2.01
CA PHE A 13 -9.50 10.02 1.38
C PHE A 13 -9.71 8.62 1.96
N PHE A 14 -9.38 7.57 1.20
CA PHE A 14 -9.33 6.23 1.77
C PHE A 14 -7.92 5.87 2.27
N LEU A 15 -7.86 4.91 3.17
CA LEU A 15 -6.63 4.47 3.82
C LEU A 15 -6.30 3.03 3.47
N MET A 16 -5.07 2.76 3.03
CA MET A 16 -4.45 1.45 3.02
C MET A 16 -3.39 1.42 4.13
N ALA A 17 -3.58 0.66 5.19
CA ALA A 17 -2.60 0.64 6.29
C ALA A 17 -2.53 -0.72 6.98
N GLY A 18 -1.36 -1.01 7.56
CA GLY A 18 -1.11 -2.21 8.34
C GLY A 18 0.39 -2.50 8.46
N PRO A 19 0.78 -3.70 8.90
CA PRO A 19 2.18 -4.06 9.04
C PRO A 19 2.86 -4.25 7.67
N CYS A 20 4.18 -4.14 7.63
CA CYS A 20 4.94 -4.42 6.42
C CYS A 20 4.71 -5.85 5.93
N ALA A 21 4.81 -6.82 6.85
CA ALA A 21 4.60 -8.24 6.59
C ALA A 21 3.79 -8.88 7.74
N ILE A 22 3.16 -10.01 7.45
CA ILE A 22 2.52 -10.84 8.48
C ILE A 22 3.62 -11.64 9.18
N GLU A 23 3.88 -11.31 10.44
CA GLU A 23 4.97 -11.86 11.24
C GLU A 23 4.53 -12.89 12.29
N ASP A 24 3.29 -12.76 12.71
CA ASP A 24 2.60 -13.61 13.69
C ASP A 24 1.08 -13.49 13.51
N GLU A 25 0.32 -14.07 14.42
CA GLU A 25 -1.14 -14.12 14.35
C GLU A 25 -1.83 -12.95 15.06
N ASP A 26 -1.23 -12.43 16.13
CA ASP A 26 -1.86 -11.44 17.02
C ASP A 26 -1.63 -10.00 16.54
N THR A 27 -0.42 -9.69 16.11
CA THR A 27 -0.04 -8.33 15.67
C THR A 27 -0.94 -7.77 14.56
N PRO A 28 -1.30 -8.52 13.48
CA PRO A 28 -2.20 -8.03 12.45
C PRO A 28 -3.60 -7.72 12.96
N LEU A 29 -4.15 -8.56 13.85
CA LEU A 29 -5.46 -8.35 14.44
C LEU A 29 -5.48 -7.11 15.34
N PHE A 30 -4.47 -6.94 16.19
CA PHE A 30 -4.32 -5.78 17.05
C PHE A 30 -4.23 -4.47 16.24
N ILE A 31 -3.39 -4.46 15.18
CA ILE A 31 -3.27 -3.28 14.30
C ILE A 31 -4.61 -2.98 13.61
N ALA A 32 -5.29 -4.01 13.09
CA ALA A 32 -6.57 -3.85 12.41
C ALA A 32 -7.63 -3.26 13.34
N GLU A 33 -7.77 -3.80 14.54
CA GLU A 33 -8.72 -3.32 15.57
C GLU A 33 -8.52 -1.83 15.84
N ARG A 34 -7.28 -1.43 16.14
CA ARG A 34 -6.95 -0.04 16.43
C ARG A 34 -7.25 0.90 15.26
N ILE A 35 -6.90 0.50 14.02
CA ILE A 35 -7.14 1.36 12.86
C ILE A 35 -8.63 1.40 12.50
N VAL A 36 -9.38 0.31 12.65
CA VAL A 36 -10.84 0.29 12.45
C VAL A 36 -11.54 1.28 13.38
N GLU A 37 -11.17 1.32 14.67
CA GLU A 37 -11.72 2.29 15.62
C GLU A 37 -11.48 3.73 15.15
N MET A 38 -10.23 4.06 14.77
CA MET A 38 -9.85 5.40 14.31
C MET A 38 -10.59 5.79 13.03
N THR A 39 -10.58 4.90 12.03
CA THR A 39 -11.15 5.19 10.70
C THR A 39 -12.67 5.27 10.71
N SER A 40 -13.34 4.43 11.50
CA SER A 40 -14.79 4.49 11.69
C SER A 40 -15.22 5.82 12.31
N ARG A 41 -14.50 6.29 13.33
CA ARG A 41 -14.78 7.59 13.99
C ARG A 41 -14.53 8.77 13.04
N LEU A 42 -13.53 8.68 12.18
CA LEU A 42 -13.12 9.76 11.26
C LEU A 42 -13.82 9.70 9.88
N GLY A 43 -14.64 8.69 9.63
CA GLY A 43 -15.30 8.49 8.34
C GLY A 43 -14.30 8.25 7.18
N ILE A 44 -13.24 7.48 7.44
CA ILE A 44 -12.21 7.14 6.45
C ILE A 44 -12.46 5.71 5.96
N PRO A 45 -12.72 5.47 4.66
CA PRO A 45 -12.75 4.11 4.11
C PRO A 45 -11.38 3.43 4.31
N TYR A 46 -11.39 2.20 4.80
CA TYR A 46 -10.16 1.52 5.21
C TYR A 46 -9.98 0.17 4.53
N ILE A 47 -8.76 -0.10 4.08
CA ILE A 47 -8.28 -1.39 3.58
C ILE A 47 -7.09 -1.80 4.45
N PHE A 48 -7.19 -2.95 5.12
CA PHE A 48 -6.05 -3.49 5.86
C PHE A 48 -4.97 -3.99 4.89
N LYS A 49 -3.72 -3.55 5.10
CA LYS A 49 -2.57 -3.98 4.30
C LYS A 49 -1.65 -4.90 5.09
N GLY A 50 -1.28 -6.02 4.50
CA GLY A 50 -0.20 -6.86 5.00
C GLY A 50 0.39 -7.72 3.88
N SER A 51 1.72 -7.81 3.77
CA SER A 51 2.35 -8.73 2.85
C SER A 51 2.40 -10.13 3.47
N TYR A 52 1.86 -11.13 2.77
CA TYR A 52 1.96 -12.51 3.21
C TYR A 52 3.37 -13.06 3.05
N ARG A 53 4.14 -12.50 2.10
CA ARG A 53 5.53 -12.82 1.81
C ARG A 53 6.29 -11.59 1.32
N LYS A 54 7.57 -11.49 1.62
CA LYS A 54 8.50 -10.50 1.07
C LYS A 54 9.46 -11.19 0.10
N ALA A 55 9.42 -10.83 -1.20
CA ALA A 55 10.23 -11.44 -2.24
C ALA A 55 11.51 -10.67 -2.58
N ASN A 56 11.56 -9.36 -2.30
CA ASN A 56 12.67 -8.46 -2.65
C ASN A 56 13.51 -8.09 -1.42
N ARG A 57 14.40 -8.98 -1.02
CA ARG A 57 15.28 -8.75 0.15
C ARG A 57 16.71 -8.40 -0.27
N SER A 58 17.34 -7.50 0.49
CA SER A 58 18.77 -7.15 0.29
C SER A 58 19.70 -8.28 0.67
N ARG A 59 19.30 -9.15 1.62
CA ARG A 59 20.10 -10.29 2.10
C ARG A 59 19.27 -11.57 1.95
N ILE A 60 19.96 -12.68 1.69
CA ILE A 60 19.33 -13.99 1.51
C ILE A 60 18.75 -14.54 2.82
N ASP A 61 19.32 -14.15 3.95
CA ASP A 61 18.90 -14.56 5.29
C ASP A 61 17.87 -13.64 5.94
N SER A 62 17.37 -12.61 5.20
CA SER A 62 16.33 -11.72 5.71
C SER A 62 15.00 -12.45 5.87
N PHE A 63 14.19 -11.99 6.83
CA PHE A 63 12.84 -12.50 7.04
C PHE A 63 11.98 -12.34 5.77
N THR A 64 11.39 -13.43 5.30
CA THR A 64 10.54 -13.45 4.10
C THR A 64 9.07 -13.69 4.42
N GLY A 65 8.74 -14.28 5.57
CA GLY A 65 7.37 -14.60 5.98
C GLY A 65 7.30 -15.78 6.94
N ILE A 66 6.08 -16.16 7.33
CA ILE A 66 5.78 -17.26 8.25
C ILE A 66 5.17 -18.48 7.55
N GLY A 67 5.26 -18.50 6.21
CA GLY A 67 4.60 -19.45 5.33
C GLY A 67 3.38 -18.84 4.65
N ASP A 68 3.30 -18.98 3.34
CA ASP A 68 2.34 -18.28 2.48
C ASP A 68 0.90 -18.55 2.89
N GLU A 69 0.51 -19.82 3.00
CA GLU A 69 -0.87 -20.19 3.34
C GLU A 69 -1.24 -19.72 4.77
N LYS A 70 -0.32 -19.83 5.72
CA LYS A 70 -0.56 -19.36 7.09
C LYS A 70 -0.81 -17.86 7.12
N ALA A 71 0.02 -17.08 6.45
CA ALA A 71 -0.11 -15.63 6.40
C ALA A 71 -1.39 -15.19 5.65
N LEU A 72 -1.75 -15.86 4.55
CA LEU A 72 -3.00 -15.61 3.82
C LEU A 72 -4.23 -15.91 4.67
N ARG A 73 -4.23 -16.98 5.47
CA ARG A 73 -5.33 -17.28 6.41
C ARG A 73 -5.47 -16.20 7.50
N ILE A 74 -4.37 -15.64 7.97
CA ILE A 74 -4.41 -14.52 8.93
C ILE A 74 -5.04 -13.29 8.28
N LEU A 75 -4.67 -12.94 7.03
CA LEU A 75 -5.32 -11.87 6.29
C LEU A 75 -6.82 -12.07 6.13
N ARG A 76 -7.26 -13.29 5.78
CA ARG A 76 -8.68 -13.65 5.74
C ARG A 76 -9.34 -13.47 7.11
N ARG A 77 -8.68 -13.89 8.19
CA ARG A 77 -9.20 -13.72 9.56
C ARG A 77 -9.39 -12.24 9.90
N VAL A 78 -8.44 -11.36 9.55
CA VAL A 78 -8.60 -9.90 9.73
C VAL A 78 -9.83 -9.41 8.97
N ARG A 79 -9.98 -9.79 7.69
CA ARG A 79 -11.12 -9.44 6.85
C ARG A 79 -12.46 -9.84 7.48
N GLU A 80 -12.56 -11.06 7.94
CA GLU A 80 -13.79 -11.63 8.49
C GLU A 80 -14.10 -11.10 9.90
N THR A 81 -13.08 -10.84 10.72
CA THR A 81 -13.26 -10.36 12.10
C THR A 81 -13.76 -8.91 12.14
N PHE A 82 -13.25 -8.07 11.24
CA PHE A 82 -13.54 -6.63 11.27
C PHE A 82 -14.45 -6.17 10.12
N ASP A 83 -14.88 -7.07 9.25
CA ASP A 83 -15.69 -6.79 8.04
C ASP A 83 -15.08 -5.64 7.20
N ILE A 84 -13.76 -5.71 6.96
CA ILE A 84 -13.01 -4.75 6.16
C ILE A 84 -12.29 -5.43 5.00
N PRO A 85 -12.11 -4.75 3.86
CA PRO A 85 -11.29 -5.27 2.78
C PRO A 85 -9.82 -5.38 3.18
N VAL A 86 -9.11 -6.33 2.57
CA VAL A 86 -7.69 -6.55 2.80
C VAL A 86 -6.91 -6.56 1.49
N VAL A 87 -5.65 -6.11 1.55
CA VAL A 87 -4.71 -6.09 0.43
C VAL A 87 -3.41 -6.79 0.77
N THR A 88 -2.90 -7.57 -0.18
CA THR A 88 -1.56 -8.15 -0.13
C THR A 88 -0.86 -8.03 -1.47
N ASP A 89 0.47 -8.02 -1.46
CA ASP A 89 1.28 -8.03 -2.67
C ASP A 89 1.47 -9.44 -3.23
N ILE A 90 1.56 -9.55 -4.55
CA ILE A 90 1.90 -10.77 -5.28
C ILE A 90 3.14 -10.54 -6.13
N HIS A 91 3.95 -11.57 -6.37
CA HIS A 91 5.26 -11.44 -6.99
C HIS A 91 5.39 -12.30 -8.25
N GLU A 92 4.63 -13.39 -8.33
CA GLU A 92 4.64 -14.33 -9.43
C GLU A 92 3.22 -14.59 -9.95
N THR A 93 3.11 -14.95 -11.21
CA THR A 93 1.83 -15.13 -11.91
C THR A 93 0.91 -16.15 -11.24
N GLN A 94 1.48 -17.25 -10.75
CA GLN A 94 0.72 -18.34 -10.10
C GLN A 94 0.17 -17.95 -8.72
N GLU A 95 0.69 -16.90 -8.09
CA GLU A 95 0.21 -16.42 -6.77
C GLU A 95 -1.13 -15.70 -6.85
N ALA A 96 -1.45 -15.12 -8.03
CA ALA A 96 -2.63 -14.27 -8.17
C ALA A 96 -3.93 -15.00 -7.83
N ALA A 97 -4.13 -16.20 -8.38
CA ALA A 97 -5.34 -16.98 -8.13
C ALA A 97 -5.46 -17.40 -6.65
N LEU A 98 -4.35 -17.88 -6.06
CA LEU A 98 -4.33 -18.28 -4.65
C LEU A 98 -4.61 -17.10 -3.72
N ALA A 99 -3.89 -15.99 -3.88
CA ALA A 99 -4.06 -14.81 -3.02
C ALA A 99 -5.49 -14.24 -3.12
N ALA A 100 -6.08 -14.24 -4.32
CA ALA A 100 -7.44 -13.75 -4.55
C ALA A 100 -8.55 -14.48 -3.77
N GLU A 101 -8.30 -15.71 -3.31
CA GLU A 101 -9.23 -16.43 -2.43
C GLU A 101 -9.30 -15.81 -1.02
N TYR A 102 -8.23 -15.14 -0.59
CA TYR A 102 -8.07 -14.64 0.77
C TYR A 102 -8.25 -13.13 0.90
N VAL A 103 -7.97 -12.37 -0.18
CA VAL A 103 -7.94 -10.90 -0.15
C VAL A 103 -8.89 -10.27 -1.17
N ASP A 104 -9.13 -8.98 -1.03
CA ASP A 104 -10.02 -8.19 -1.90
C ASP A 104 -9.24 -7.34 -2.91
N VAL A 105 -7.98 -7.03 -2.60
CA VAL A 105 -7.09 -6.23 -3.42
C VAL A 105 -5.77 -6.97 -3.61
N LEU A 106 -5.32 -7.11 -4.86
CA LEU A 106 -4.00 -7.63 -5.22
C LEU A 106 -3.07 -6.46 -5.53
N GLN A 107 -1.95 -6.37 -4.83
CA GLN A 107 -0.96 -5.33 -5.08
C GLN A 107 0.18 -5.84 -5.96
N ILE A 108 0.49 -5.08 -7.01
CA ILE A 108 1.68 -5.27 -7.84
C ILE A 108 2.80 -4.38 -7.26
N PRO A 109 3.92 -4.96 -6.77
CA PRO A 109 5.06 -4.21 -6.27
C PRO A 109 5.67 -3.28 -7.33
N ALA A 110 6.30 -2.20 -6.87
CA ALA A 110 6.85 -1.17 -7.76
C ALA A 110 7.86 -1.72 -8.79
N PHE A 111 8.74 -2.63 -8.40
CA PHE A 111 9.69 -3.24 -9.33
C PHE A 111 9.03 -4.10 -10.41
N LEU A 112 7.82 -4.59 -10.16
CA LEU A 112 7.06 -5.49 -11.03
C LEU A 112 5.95 -4.79 -11.83
N CYS A 113 5.84 -3.47 -11.72
CA CYS A 113 4.74 -2.69 -12.33
C CYS A 113 4.68 -2.77 -13.88
N ARG A 114 5.72 -3.28 -14.53
CA ARG A 114 5.75 -3.52 -15.98
C ARG A 114 5.56 -4.98 -16.39
N GLN A 115 5.53 -5.92 -15.45
CA GLN A 115 5.41 -7.36 -15.73
C GLN A 115 4.00 -7.68 -16.26
N THR A 116 3.89 -7.86 -17.57
CA THR A 116 2.61 -8.02 -18.27
C THR A 116 1.84 -9.24 -17.76
N ASP A 117 2.49 -10.40 -17.66
CA ASP A 117 1.83 -11.64 -17.27
C ASP A 117 1.32 -11.59 -15.81
N LEU A 118 2.09 -10.96 -14.90
CA LEU A 118 1.70 -10.77 -13.51
C LEU A 118 0.47 -9.86 -13.39
N ILE A 119 0.48 -8.72 -14.09
CA ILE A 119 -0.65 -7.78 -14.10
C ILE A 119 -1.89 -8.45 -14.70
N ALA A 120 -1.73 -9.16 -15.82
CA ALA A 120 -2.84 -9.87 -16.46
C ALA A 120 -3.41 -11.00 -15.57
N ALA A 121 -2.55 -11.72 -14.84
CA ALA A 121 -3.01 -12.73 -13.89
C ALA A 121 -3.80 -12.11 -12.75
N ALA A 122 -3.32 -10.99 -12.16
CA ALA A 122 -4.06 -10.25 -11.15
C ALA A 122 -5.42 -9.75 -11.68
N ALA A 123 -5.44 -9.16 -12.89
CA ALA A 123 -6.65 -8.65 -13.51
C ALA A 123 -7.73 -9.73 -13.70
N ARG A 124 -7.33 -10.92 -14.18
CA ARG A 124 -8.25 -12.06 -14.41
C ARG A 124 -8.93 -12.60 -13.15
N THR A 125 -8.43 -12.26 -11.97
CA THR A 125 -9.10 -12.63 -10.70
C THR A 125 -10.37 -11.83 -10.45
N GLY A 126 -10.59 -10.71 -11.15
CA GLY A 126 -11.69 -9.77 -10.92
C GLY A 126 -11.55 -8.94 -9.63
N LYS A 127 -10.45 -9.08 -8.91
CA LYS A 127 -10.16 -8.27 -7.72
C LYS A 127 -9.67 -6.88 -8.10
N ILE A 128 -9.72 -5.94 -7.15
CA ILE A 128 -9.04 -4.64 -7.33
C ILE A 128 -7.54 -4.89 -7.49
N VAL A 129 -6.91 -4.26 -8.49
CA VAL A 129 -5.47 -4.32 -8.73
C VAL A 129 -4.84 -2.99 -8.36
N ASN A 130 -4.11 -2.97 -7.25
CA ASN A 130 -3.31 -1.81 -6.86
C ASN A 130 -1.91 -1.92 -7.46
N ILE A 131 -1.54 -0.99 -8.34
CA ILE A 131 -0.23 -1.01 -9.01
C ILE A 131 0.64 0.11 -8.41
N LYS A 132 1.71 -0.29 -7.72
CA LYS A 132 2.72 0.68 -7.25
C LYS A 132 3.59 1.14 -8.40
N LYS A 133 3.71 2.46 -8.56
CA LYS A 133 4.58 3.05 -9.59
C LYS A 133 6.04 2.68 -9.34
N GLY A 134 6.69 2.15 -10.37
CA GLY A 134 8.13 1.91 -10.32
C GLY A 134 8.92 3.21 -10.10
N GLN A 135 10.00 3.14 -9.32
CA GLN A 135 10.88 4.28 -9.03
C GLN A 135 11.55 4.83 -10.31
N PHE A 136 11.57 4.03 -11.35
CA PHE A 136 12.14 4.32 -12.68
C PHE A 136 11.09 4.81 -13.69
N LEU A 137 9.81 4.91 -13.29
CA LEU A 137 8.69 5.17 -14.19
C LEU A 137 8.09 6.55 -13.93
N SER A 138 7.67 7.24 -15.00
CA SER A 138 6.88 8.47 -14.92
C SER A 138 5.41 8.17 -14.61
N ALA A 139 4.67 9.18 -14.16
CA ALA A 139 3.22 9.07 -13.95
C ALA A 139 2.48 8.64 -15.24
N SER A 140 2.85 9.20 -16.40
CA SER A 140 2.26 8.83 -17.70
C SER A 140 2.51 7.36 -18.07
N GLY A 141 3.64 6.78 -17.63
CA GLY A 141 3.91 5.36 -17.84
C GLY A 141 2.96 4.43 -17.09
N MET A 142 2.29 4.91 -16.04
CA MET A 142 1.31 4.14 -15.28
C MET A 142 0.00 3.90 -16.05
N GLU A 143 -0.33 4.76 -17.01
CA GLU A 143 -1.46 4.51 -17.93
C GLU A 143 -1.34 3.16 -18.64
N HIS A 144 -0.13 2.82 -19.11
CA HIS A 144 0.09 1.53 -19.78
C HIS A 144 -0.09 0.35 -18.82
N ALA A 145 0.29 0.50 -17.54
CA ALA A 145 0.08 -0.54 -16.54
C ALA A 145 -1.42 -0.72 -16.23
N ALA A 146 -2.17 0.40 -16.06
CA ALA A 146 -3.61 0.38 -15.87
C ALA A 146 -4.34 -0.25 -17.09
N ARG A 147 -3.93 0.12 -18.31
CA ARG A 147 -4.50 -0.41 -19.56
C ARG A 147 -4.37 -1.93 -19.66
N LYS A 148 -3.28 -2.53 -19.20
CA LYS A 148 -3.15 -3.99 -19.16
C LYS A 148 -4.23 -4.66 -18.30
N VAL A 149 -4.67 -4.01 -17.23
CA VAL A 149 -5.75 -4.52 -16.38
C VAL A 149 -7.08 -4.40 -17.12
N THR A 150 -7.37 -3.23 -17.72
CA THR A 150 -8.64 -3.00 -18.42
C THR A 150 -8.77 -3.85 -19.70
N GLU A 151 -7.69 -4.07 -20.43
CA GLU A 151 -7.68 -4.96 -21.62
C GLU A 151 -7.91 -6.43 -21.23
N CYS A 152 -7.67 -6.81 -19.97
CA CYS A 152 -8.07 -8.13 -19.43
C CYS A 152 -9.54 -8.18 -18.96
N GLY A 153 -10.33 -7.12 -19.17
CA GLY A 153 -11.74 -7.06 -18.79
C GLY A 153 -12.02 -6.68 -17.33
N ASN A 154 -11.03 -6.11 -16.64
CA ASN A 154 -11.15 -5.66 -15.25
C ASN A 154 -10.85 -4.16 -15.15
N ASP A 155 -11.84 -3.36 -14.75
CA ASP A 155 -11.73 -1.91 -14.57
C ASP A 155 -11.38 -1.49 -13.14
N GLN A 156 -11.14 -2.46 -12.23
CA GLN A 156 -10.86 -2.21 -10.83
C GLN A 156 -9.38 -1.94 -10.61
N VAL A 157 -8.92 -0.72 -10.86
CA VAL A 157 -7.52 -0.30 -10.77
C VAL A 157 -7.33 0.79 -9.72
N ILE A 158 -6.25 0.70 -8.97
CA ILE A 158 -5.72 1.76 -8.11
C ILE A 158 -4.26 1.99 -8.49
N LEU A 159 -3.82 3.24 -8.58
CA LEU A 159 -2.45 3.60 -8.89
C LEU A 159 -1.78 4.21 -7.66
N THR A 160 -0.60 3.73 -7.28
CA THR A 160 0.10 4.20 -6.07
C THR A 160 1.44 4.83 -6.41
N GLU A 161 1.59 6.12 -6.11
CA GLU A 161 2.86 6.86 -6.14
C GLU A 161 3.73 6.47 -4.94
N ARG A 162 5.05 6.31 -5.14
CA ARG A 162 6.01 5.98 -4.08
C ARG A 162 7.40 6.59 -4.27
N GLY A 163 7.52 7.63 -5.08
CA GLY A 163 8.76 8.32 -5.37
C GLY A 163 9.56 7.72 -6.53
N ASN A 164 10.54 8.50 -6.98
CA ASN A 164 11.46 8.17 -8.05
C ASN A 164 12.89 8.05 -7.54
N SER A 165 13.65 7.14 -8.12
CA SER A 165 15.10 7.00 -7.96
C SER A 165 15.81 7.73 -9.11
N PHE A 166 16.94 8.37 -8.80
CA PHE A 166 17.76 9.08 -9.79
C PHE A 166 19.25 8.83 -9.56
N GLY A 167 19.59 7.64 -9.02
CA GLY A 167 20.98 7.21 -8.82
C GLY A 167 21.56 7.48 -7.44
N TYR A 168 20.79 8.12 -6.55
CA TYR A 168 21.19 8.39 -5.15
C TYR A 168 20.38 7.53 -4.19
N SER A 169 20.78 7.52 -2.92
CA SER A 169 20.11 6.70 -1.89
C SER A 169 18.73 7.21 -1.48
N ASP A 170 18.44 8.49 -1.67
CA ASP A 170 17.14 9.07 -1.37
C ASP A 170 16.20 8.97 -2.57
N LEU A 171 14.91 8.90 -2.28
CA LEU A 171 13.85 8.99 -3.29
C LEU A 171 13.29 10.42 -3.31
N VAL A 172 12.80 10.85 -4.48
CA VAL A 172 12.13 12.13 -4.66
C VAL A 172 10.69 11.88 -5.07
N VAL A 173 9.76 12.54 -4.38
CA VAL A 173 8.34 12.55 -4.75
C VAL A 173 8.07 13.80 -5.57
N ASP A 174 7.68 13.60 -6.81
CA ASP A 174 7.06 14.64 -7.62
C ASP A 174 5.54 14.58 -7.40
N PHE A 175 5.02 15.52 -6.62
CA PHE A 175 3.59 15.56 -6.29
C PHE A 175 2.70 15.86 -7.50
N THR A 176 3.23 16.35 -8.62
CA THR A 176 2.48 16.48 -9.87
C THR A 176 2.09 15.12 -10.48
N ASN A 177 2.74 14.05 -10.05
CA ASN A 177 2.38 12.69 -10.45
C ASN A 177 0.97 12.28 -9.97
N ILE A 178 0.50 12.79 -8.82
CA ILE A 178 -0.83 12.45 -8.28
C ILE A 178 -1.94 12.91 -9.24
N PRO A 179 -2.09 14.20 -9.58
CA PRO A 179 -3.09 14.62 -10.55
C PRO A 179 -2.88 14.01 -11.94
N ALA A 180 -1.62 13.75 -12.36
CA ALA A 180 -1.34 13.10 -13.64
C ALA A 180 -1.84 11.63 -13.65
N MET A 181 -1.68 10.87 -12.58
CA MET A 181 -2.24 9.51 -12.49
C MET A 181 -3.78 9.54 -12.39
N ARG A 182 -4.36 10.48 -11.63
CA ARG A 182 -5.82 10.64 -11.56
C ARG A 182 -6.44 10.95 -12.92
N SER A 183 -5.75 11.66 -13.81
CA SER A 183 -6.25 11.95 -15.17
C SER A 183 -6.43 10.70 -16.04
N THR A 184 -5.91 9.55 -15.62
CA THR A 184 -6.18 8.25 -16.28
C THR A 184 -7.58 7.71 -15.98
N GLY A 185 -8.33 8.33 -15.05
CA GLY A 185 -9.68 7.92 -14.63
C GLY A 185 -9.67 6.95 -13.44
N PHE A 186 -8.50 6.62 -12.89
CA PHE A 186 -8.35 5.73 -11.72
C PHE A 186 -7.89 6.51 -10.49
N PRO A 187 -8.23 6.04 -9.27
CA PRO A 187 -7.78 6.69 -8.05
C PRO A 187 -6.26 6.61 -7.90
N ALA A 188 -5.67 7.71 -7.43
CA ALA A 188 -4.25 7.82 -7.13
C ALA A 188 -4.01 7.86 -5.62
N VAL A 189 -3.16 6.96 -5.16
CA VAL A 189 -2.75 6.79 -3.76
C VAL A 189 -1.32 7.28 -3.60
N MET A 190 -1.01 7.93 -2.48
CA MET A 190 0.36 8.24 -2.08
C MET A 190 0.84 7.26 -1.02
N ASP A 191 1.91 6.55 -1.31
CA ASP A 191 2.66 5.74 -0.34
C ASP A 191 3.61 6.65 0.46
N VAL A 192 3.19 7.02 1.65
CA VAL A 192 3.94 7.95 2.50
C VAL A 192 5.05 7.28 3.30
N THR A 193 5.08 5.95 3.32
CA THR A 193 6.11 5.17 4.00
C THR A 193 7.28 4.88 3.07
N HIS A 194 6.99 4.20 1.95
CA HIS A 194 8.06 3.76 1.06
C HIS A 194 8.66 4.87 0.20
N SER A 195 8.00 6.01 0.05
CA SER A 195 8.60 7.19 -0.58
C SER A 195 9.74 7.81 0.24
N LEU A 196 9.84 7.46 1.51
CA LEU A 196 10.86 7.91 2.45
C LEU A 196 11.96 6.87 2.72
N GLN A 197 11.92 5.73 2.04
CA GLN A 197 12.96 4.71 2.14
C GLN A 197 14.31 5.23 1.66
N ARG A 198 15.37 4.74 2.32
CA ARG A 198 16.77 4.86 1.89
C ARG A 198 17.29 3.46 1.58
N PRO A 199 17.10 2.97 0.33
CA PRO A 199 17.55 1.64 -0.06
C PRO A 199 19.08 1.53 -0.09
N ASN A 200 19.59 0.30 -0.16
CA ASN A 200 21.01 0.01 -0.37
C ASN A 200 21.94 0.61 0.68
N GLN A 201 21.54 0.59 1.96
CA GLN A 201 22.42 1.00 3.05
C GLN A 201 23.52 -0.06 3.30
N ALA A 202 24.68 0.39 3.76
CA ALA A 202 25.83 -0.48 4.06
C ALA A 202 25.52 -1.59 5.10
N SER A 203 24.52 -1.38 5.96
CA SER A 203 24.02 -2.36 6.92
C SER A 203 23.26 -3.54 6.28
N GLY A 204 22.91 -3.46 4.98
CA GLY A 204 22.03 -4.42 4.32
C GLY A 204 20.56 -4.32 4.75
N VAL A 205 20.20 -3.31 5.53
CA VAL A 205 18.83 -3.00 5.95
C VAL A 205 18.42 -1.67 5.36
N THR A 206 17.22 -1.59 4.80
CA THR A 206 16.67 -0.34 4.26
C THR A 206 16.46 0.66 5.39
N GLY A 207 17.07 1.83 5.28
CA GLY A 207 16.84 2.94 6.18
C GLY A 207 15.63 3.77 5.77
N GLY A 208 15.28 4.80 6.56
CA GLY A 208 14.16 5.68 6.28
C GLY A 208 14.20 7.02 6.99
N LYS A 209 13.18 7.82 6.70
CA LYS A 209 12.97 9.13 7.30
C LYS A 209 11.54 9.24 7.88
N PRO A 210 11.17 8.43 8.88
CA PRO A 210 9.79 8.36 9.39
C PRO A 210 9.28 9.70 9.94
N ALA A 211 10.16 10.58 10.41
CA ALA A 211 9.80 11.94 10.83
C ALA A 211 9.16 12.80 9.72
N LEU A 212 9.32 12.43 8.45
CA LEU A 212 8.74 13.14 7.30
C LEU A 212 7.42 12.54 6.81
N ILE A 213 6.92 11.46 7.41
CA ILE A 213 5.66 10.80 7.01
C ILE A 213 4.51 11.80 6.97
N GLU A 214 4.34 12.60 8.04
CA GLU A 214 3.29 13.61 8.09
C GLU A 214 3.44 14.68 7.00
N THR A 215 4.68 15.10 6.69
CA THR A 215 4.96 16.08 5.63
C THR A 215 4.50 15.56 4.27
N ILE A 216 4.88 14.32 3.92
CA ILE A 216 4.48 13.68 2.66
C ILE A 216 2.97 13.48 2.60
N ALA A 217 2.35 13.02 3.70
CA ALA A 217 0.92 12.80 3.77
C ALA A 217 0.12 14.10 3.55
N LYS A 218 0.51 15.19 4.21
CA LYS A 218 -0.11 16.51 4.03
C LYS A 218 0.01 17.02 2.60
N ALA A 219 1.20 16.89 2.00
CA ALA A 219 1.41 17.30 0.61
C ALA A 219 0.55 16.47 -0.35
N ALA A 220 0.43 15.16 -0.13
CA ALA A 220 -0.43 14.29 -0.93
C ALA A 220 -1.91 14.68 -0.84
N ILE A 221 -2.43 14.97 0.36
CA ILE A 221 -3.80 15.47 0.54
C ILE A 221 -3.98 16.81 -0.18
N ALA A 222 -3.02 17.73 -0.05
CA ALA A 222 -3.09 19.06 -0.66
C ALA A 222 -3.15 19.02 -2.19
N VAL A 223 -2.51 18.04 -2.84
CA VAL A 223 -2.57 17.86 -4.31
C VAL A 223 -3.71 16.96 -4.76
N GLY A 224 -4.59 16.53 -3.84
CA GLY A 224 -5.82 15.80 -4.16
C GLY A 224 -5.63 14.29 -4.31
N ALA A 225 -4.72 13.65 -3.58
CA ALA A 225 -4.66 12.20 -3.52
C ALA A 225 -6.02 11.61 -3.07
N ASP A 226 -6.46 10.54 -3.72
CA ASP A 226 -7.70 9.86 -3.39
C ASP A 226 -7.52 8.92 -2.18
N GLY A 227 -6.30 8.45 -1.95
CA GLY A 227 -5.97 7.60 -0.82
C GLY A 227 -4.53 7.77 -0.36
N LEU A 228 -4.25 7.24 0.84
CA LEU A 228 -2.92 7.19 1.44
C LEU A 228 -2.58 5.75 1.81
N PHE A 229 -1.30 5.39 1.62
CA PHE A 229 -0.76 4.11 2.00
C PHE A 229 0.27 4.29 3.12
N PHE A 230 0.11 3.54 4.22
CA PHE A 230 1.01 3.55 5.37
C PHE A 230 1.43 2.14 5.77
N GLU A 231 2.66 2.00 6.22
CA GLU A 231 3.06 0.89 7.07
C GLU A 231 3.17 1.37 8.51
N THR A 232 2.62 0.58 9.43
CA THR A 232 2.57 0.88 10.86
C THR A 232 2.78 -0.37 11.71
N HIS A 233 3.31 -0.20 12.90
CA HIS A 233 3.53 -1.28 13.84
C HIS A 233 3.43 -0.72 15.28
N PRO A 234 2.94 -1.51 16.26
CA PRO A 234 2.92 -1.08 17.67
C PRO A 234 4.31 -0.72 18.20
N ASP A 235 5.32 -1.48 17.79
CA ASP A 235 6.74 -1.23 18.06
C ASP A 235 7.56 -1.44 16.79
N PRO A 236 7.76 -0.39 15.96
CA PRO A 236 8.53 -0.50 14.72
C PRO A 236 9.94 -1.06 14.88
N ALA A 237 10.56 -0.89 16.05
CA ALA A 237 11.91 -1.40 16.30
C ALA A 237 11.95 -2.93 16.39
N SER A 238 10.86 -3.57 16.78
CA SER A 238 10.75 -5.04 16.86
C SER A 238 10.29 -5.70 15.56
N ALA A 239 9.82 -4.90 14.58
CA ALA A 239 9.32 -5.41 13.31
C ALA A 239 10.41 -6.13 12.51
N LYS A 240 10.07 -7.30 11.94
CA LYS A 240 11.03 -8.13 11.18
C LYS A 240 11.29 -7.60 9.76
N SER A 241 10.50 -6.62 9.30
CA SER A 241 10.61 -6.02 7.98
C SER A 241 10.35 -4.52 8.04
N ASP A 242 11.21 -3.72 7.43
CA ASP A 242 11.08 -2.26 7.17
C ASP A 242 10.76 -1.36 8.39
N GLY A 243 11.06 -1.83 9.63
CA GLY A 243 10.75 -1.08 10.85
C GLY A 243 11.27 0.36 10.87
N ALA A 244 12.42 0.63 10.24
CA ALA A 244 13.01 1.96 10.16
C ALA A 244 12.16 2.99 9.38
N ASN A 245 11.13 2.54 8.64
CA ASN A 245 10.26 3.38 7.83
C ASN A 245 8.84 3.47 8.36
N MET A 246 8.45 2.62 9.31
CA MET A 246 7.07 2.55 9.78
C MET A 246 6.71 3.70 10.69
N LEU A 247 5.44 4.10 10.63
CA LEU A 247 4.84 4.99 11.61
C LEU A 247 4.50 4.17 12.88
N PRO A 248 4.91 4.60 14.09
CA PRO A 248 4.39 4.02 15.32
C PRO A 248 2.86 4.13 15.39
N LEU A 249 2.18 3.03 15.77
CA LEU A 249 0.72 2.96 15.75
C LEU A 249 0.06 3.96 16.72
N ASP A 250 0.71 4.28 17.82
CA ASP A 250 0.24 5.27 18.81
C ASP A 250 0.20 6.70 18.27
N LEU A 251 1.00 7.01 17.24
CA LEU A 251 1.00 8.33 16.59
C LEU A 251 -0.04 8.45 15.46
N PHE A 252 -0.66 7.33 15.07
CA PHE A 252 -1.46 7.26 13.86
C PHE A 252 -2.77 8.05 13.97
N GLU A 253 -3.47 7.95 15.09
CA GLU A 253 -4.75 8.62 15.33
C GLU A 253 -4.65 10.14 15.16
N GLY A 254 -3.72 10.76 15.88
CA GLY A 254 -3.52 12.22 15.80
C GLY A 254 -3.06 12.68 14.42
N LEU A 255 -2.33 11.83 13.68
CA LEU A 255 -2.00 12.12 12.28
C LEU A 255 -3.24 12.10 11.40
N LEU A 256 -4.07 11.06 11.47
CA LEU A 256 -5.30 10.95 10.68
C LEU A 256 -6.26 12.12 10.94
N GLU A 257 -6.42 12.55 12.19
CA GLU A 257 -7.25 13.71 12.54
C GLU A 257 -6.77 15.00 11.86
N ARG A 258 -5.44 15.23 11.83
CA ARG A 258 -4.86 16.39 11.13
C ARG A 258 -5.08 16.33 9.64
N LEU A 259 -4.97 15.14 9.03
CA LEU A 259 -5.17 14.93 7.60
C LEU A 259 -6.64 15.11 7.19
N VAL A 260 -7.60 14.63 8.01
CA VAL A 260 -9.04 14.84 7.78
C VAL A 260 -9.38 16.33 7.85
N ARG A 261 -8.86 17.05 8.85
CA ARG A 261 -9.05 18.52 8.92
C ARG A 261 -8.47 19.23 7.71
N LEU A 262 -7.29 18.82 7.25
CA LEU A 262 -6.70 19.39 6.05
C LEU A 262 -7.57 19.10 4.82
N ARG A 263 -8.04 17.85 4.66
CA ARG A 263 -8.92 17.46 3.53
C ARG A 263 -10.22 18.28 3.51
N ALA A 264 -10.81 18.53 4.67
CA ALA A 264 -12.04 19.30 4.79
C ALA A 264 -11.85 20.81 4.51
N ALA A 265 -10.63 21.31 4.52
CA ALA A 265 -10.28 22.71 4.24
C ALA A 265 -9.96 22.99 2.76
N LEU A 266 -9.90 21.96 1.91
CA LEU A 266 -9.61 22.02 0.47
C LEU A 266 -10.86 21.90 -0.37
#